data_cfcae49828658724a45f76b6d92b5502
#
_entry.id   cfcae49828658724a45f76b6d92b5502
#
_cell.length_a   1.000
_cell.length_b   1.000
_cell.length_c   1.000
_cell.angle_alpha   90.00
_cell.angle_beta   90.00
_cell.angle_gamma   90.00
#
_symmetry.space_group_name_H-M   'P 1'
#
loop_
_entity.id
_entity.type
_entity.pdbx_description
1 polymer ?
#
loop_
_entity_poly.entity_id
_entity_poly.type
_entity_poly.pdbx_seq_one_letter_code
_entity_poly.pdbx_strand_id
1 'polypeptide(L)'
;MAAKRDNADDLKQRLDEAFSRAGKKVEAAGKKLGRSLGESGLDKDAENIISYINDEVVPAIRNHSTEALRTASKKLAEFADYMDRRRR
;
A
#
# COMPACT_ATOMS: atom_id res chain seq x y z
N MET A 1 13.89 17.53 30.76
CA MET A 1 13.12 16.29 30.89
C MET A 1 11.80 16.29 30.15
N ALA A 2 11.02 17.33 30.32
CA ALA A 2 9.79 17.49 29.52
C ALA A 2 10.07 17.44 28.02
N ALA A 3 11.19 18.02 27.61
CA ALA A 3 11.59 18.04 26.20
C ALA A 3 11.77 16.63 25.61
N LYS A 4 12.30 15.71 26.39
CA LYS A 4 12.47 14.34 25.93
C LYS A 4 11.15 13.61 25.74
N ARG A 5 10.20 13.84 26.64
CA ARG A 5 8.86 13.26 26.51
C ARG A 5 8.15 13.82 25.30
N ASP A 6 8.23 15.13 25.14
CA ASP A 6 7.60 15.80 24.01
C ASP A 6 8.15 15.29 22.69
N ASN A 7 9.47 15.06 22.65
CA ASN A 7 10.11 14.53 21.43
C ASN A 7 9.66 13.10 21.13
N ALA A 8 9.50 12.27 22.17
CA ALA A 8 9.04 10.91 21.98
C ALA A 8 7.60 10.86 21.47
N ASP A 9 6.73 11.67 22.06
CA ASP A 9 5.33 11.74 21.64
C ASP A 9 5.22 12.31 20.23
N ASP A 10 6.02 13.32 19.91
CA ASP A 10 6.04 13.94 18.60
C ASP A 10 6.49 12.93 17.53
N LEU A 11 7.53 12.15 17.85
CA LEU A 11 8.04 11.12 16.94
C LEU A 11 6.99 10.06 16.69
N LYS A 12 6.32 9.60 17.74
CA LYS A 12 5.25 8.60 17.62
C LYS A 12 4.12 9.13 16.74
N GLN A 13 3.73 10.38 16.94
CA GLN A 13 2.69 11.01 16.17
C GLN A 13 3.07 11.10 14.71
N ARG A 14 4.32 11.45 14.41
CA ARG A 14 4.82 11.51 13.03
C ARG A 14 4.82 10.14 12.38
N LEU A 15 5.17 9.10 13.12
CA LEU A 15 5.14 7.73 12.61
C LEU A 15 3.71 7.30 12.31
N ASP A 16 2.77 7.63 13.18
CA ASP A 16 1.37 7.32 12.97
C ASP A 16 0.82 8.05 11.75
N GLU A 17 1.18 9.31 11.57
CA GLU A 17 0.77 10.09 10.40
C GLU A 17 1.37 9.50 9.11
N ALA A 18 2.65 9.15 9.16
CA ALA A 18 3.32 8.55 8.01
C ALA A 18 2.68 7.22 7.65
N PHE A 19 2.36 6.41 8.65
CA PHE A 19 1.67 5.14 8.44
C PHE A 19 0.29 5.36 7.84
N SER A 20 -0.47 6.32 8.34
CA SER A 20 -1.80 6.65 7.82
C SER A 20 -1.73 7.09 6.36
N ARG A 21 -0.76 7.93 6.02
CA ARG A 21 -0.56 8.39 4.64
C ARG A 21 -0.21 7.24 3.72
N ALA A 22 0.71 6.37 4.15
CA ALA A 22 1.09 5.21 3.38
C ALA A 22 -0.10 4.27 3.18
N GLY A 23 -0.89 4.07 4.23
CA GLY A 23 -2.09 3.26 4.16
C GLY A 23 -3.10 3.81 3.17
N LYS A 24 -3.31 5.14 3.16
CA LYS A 24 -4.20 5.78 2.20
C LYS A 24 -3.73 5.61 0.76
N LYS A 25 -2.43 5.71 0.54
CA LYS A 25 -1.85 5.49 -0.79
C LYS A 25 -2.06 4.07 -1.26
N VAL A 26 -1.85 3.10 -0.36
CA VAL A 26 -2.10 1.70 -0.66
C VAL A 26 -3.57 1.47 -0.98
N GLU A 27 -4.46 2.06 -0.19
CA GLU A 27 -5.89 1.94 -0.41
C GLU A 27 -6.30 2.51 -1.77
N ALA A 28 -5.80 3.70 -2.11
CA ALA A 28 -6.10 4.33 -3.39
C ALA A 28 -5.59 3.49 -4.55
N ALA A 29 -4.34 3.01 -4.45
CA ALA A 29 -3.76 2.16 -5.48
C ALA A 29 -4.52 0.85 -5.59
N GLY A 30 -4.93 0.28 -4.46
CA GLY A 30 -5.71 -0.95 -4.41
C GLY A 30 -7.07 -0.81 -5.07
N LYS A 31 -7.75 0.32 -4.86
CA LYS A 31 -9.03 0.59 -5.51
C LYS A 31 -8.89 0.71 -7.02
N LYS A 32 -7.86 1.43 -7.47
CA LYS A 32 -7.59 1.57 -8.90
C LYS A 32 -7.29 0.22 -9.53
N LEU A 33 -6.47 -0.57 -8.84
CA LEU A 33 -6.09 -1.90 -9.30
C LEU A 33 -7.29 -2.84 -9.30
N GLY A 34 -8.14 -2.78 -8.26
CA GLY A 34 -9.34 -3.59 -8.17
C GLY A 34 -10.29 -3.34 -9.32
N ARG A 35 -10.41 -2.07 -9.72
CA ARG A 35 -11.22 -1.71 -10.88
C ARG A 35 -10.67 -2.32 -12.16
N SER A 36 -9.35 -2.22 -12.34
CA SER A 36 -8.69 -2.79 -13.52
C SER A 36 -8.81 -4.30 -13.55
N LEU A 37 -8.67 -4.96 -12.41
CA LEU A 37 -8.83 -6.41 -12.31
C LEU A 37 -10.25 -6.84 -12.61
N GLY A 38 -11.23 -6.08 -12.15
CA GLY A 38 -12.63 -6.37 -12.42
C GLY A 38 -12.96 -6.31 -13.90
N GLU A 39 -12.32 -5.41 -14.63
CA GLU A 39 -12.52 -5.27 -16.06
C GLU A 39 -11.76 -6.32 -16.87
N SER A 40 -10.59 -6.74 -16.37
CA SER A 40 -9.72 -7.68 -17.08
C SER A 40 -10.08 -9.15 -16.86
N GLY A 41 -10.85 -9.42 -15.81
CA GLY A 41 -11.14 -10.79 -15.41
C GLY A 41 -9.99 -11.39 -14.61
N LEU A 42 -10.12 -12.68 -14.29
CA LEU A 42 -9.14 -13.39 -13.50
C LEU A 42 -8.15 -14.11 -14.42
N ASP A 43 -6.96 -13.55 -14.55
CA ASP A 43 -5.88 -14.17 -15.29
C ASP A 43 -4.66 -14.35 -14.34
N LYS A 44 -3.55 -14.83 -14.91
CA LYS A 44 -2.32 -15.05 -14.15
C LYS A 44 -1.82 -13.78 -13.46
N ASP A 45 -1.93 -12.66 -14.15
CA ASP A 45 -1.47 -11.39 -13.61
C ASP A 45 -2.32 -10.99 -12.40
N ALA A 46 -3.63 -11.20 -12.49
CA ALA A 46 -4.52 -10.95 -11.38
C ALA A 46 -4.17 -11.82 -10.17
N GLU A 47 -3.88 -13.10 -10.40
CA GLU A 47 -3.47 -14.00 -9.33
C GLU A 47 -2.18 -13.55 -8.67
N ASN A 48 -1.20 -13.11 -9.46
CA ASN A 48 0.08 -12.62 -8.94
C ASN A 48 -0.12 -11.37 -8.09
N ILE A 49 -0.98 -10.47 -8.51
CA ILE A 49 -1.29 -9.26 -7.77
C ILE A 49 -1.97 -9.58 -6.45
N ILE A 50 -2.93 -10.49 -6.48
CA ILE A 50 -3.63 -10.91 -5.26
C ILE A 50 -2.65 -11.57 -4.29
N SER A 51 -1.76 -12.42 -4.77
CA SER A 51 -0.72 -13.04 -3.95
C SER A 51 0.19 -11.98 -3.33
N TYR A 52 0.59 -10.98 -4.11
CA TYR A 52 1.42 -9.89 -3.60
C TYR A 52 0.72 -9.15 -2.46
N ILE A 53 -0.56 -8.83 -2.65
CA ILE A 53 -1.33 -8.15 -1.62
C ILE A 53 -1.38 -8.99 -0.34
N ASN A 54 -1.68 -10.27 -0.46
CA ASN A 54 -1.78 -11.14 0.71
C ASN A 54 -0.44 -11.38 1.40
N ASP A 55 0.64 -11.48 0.64
CA ASP A 55 1.94 -11.84 1.18
C ASP A 55 2.74 -10.62 1.66
N GLU A 56 2.51 -9.45 1.07
CA GLU A 56 3.32 -8.26 1.36
C GLU A 56 2.51 -7.12 1.98
N VAL A 57 1.34 -6.83 1.43
CA VAL A 57 0.56 -5.68 1.87
C VAL A 57 -0.13 -5.94 3.20
N VAL A 58 -0.80 -7.09 3.33
CA VAL A 58 -1.50 -7.44 4.56
C VAL A 58 -0.54 -7.51 5.76
N PRO A 59 0.63 -8.20 5.64
CA PRO A 59 1.59 -8.19 6.74
C PRO A 59 2.14 -6.80 7.06
N ALA A 60 2.32 -5.96 6.04
CA ALA A 60 2.80 -4.59 6.25
C ALA A 60 1.82 -3.78 7.10
N ILE A 61 0.53 -3.93 6.83
CA ILE A 61 -0.51 -3.27 7.61
C ILE A 61 -0.53 -3.81 9.03
N ARG A 62 -0.49 -5.13 9.16
CA ARG A 62 -0.53 -5.81 10.46
C ARG A 62 0.65 -5.42 11.33
N ASN A 63 1.83 -5.27 10.74
CA ASN A 63 3.06 -4.95 11.46
C ASN A 63 3.34 -3.46 11.55
N HIS A 64 2.44 -2.61 11.07
CA HIS A 64 2.61 -1.16 11.06
C HIS A 64 3.91 -0.73 10.38
N SER A 65 4.24 -1.36 9.27
CA SER A 65 5.47 -1.05 8.54
C SER A 65 5.22 0.02 7.48
N THR A 66 5.52 1.27 7.82
CA THR A 66 5.37 2.41 6.91
C THR A 66 6.20 2.23 5.64
N GLU A 67 7.43 1.76 5.82
CA GLU A 67 8.34 1.54 4.70
C GLU A 67 7.80 0.48 3.73
N ALA A 68 7.31 -0.63 4.29
CA ALA A 68 6.72 -1.68 3.47
C ALA A 68 5.46 -1.19 2.76
N LEU A 69 4.65 -0.35 3.41
CA LEU A 69 3.46 0.21 2.79
C LEU A 69 3.81 1.17 1.65
N ARG A 70 4.87 1.94 1.81
CA ARG A 70 5.33 2.82 0.72
C ARG A 70 5.76 2.03 -0.49
N THR A 71 6.52 0.96 -0.26
CA THR A 71 6.95 0.06 -1.32
C THR A 71 5.73 -0.60 -1.97
N ALA A 72 4.79 -1.07 -1.17
CA ALA A 72 3.57 -1.69 -1.66
C ALA A 72 2.74 -0.71 -2.50
N SER A 73 2.65 0.55 -2.06
CA SER A 73 1.94 1.58 -2.80
C SER A 73 2.52 1.77 -4.20
N LYS A 74 3.85 1.82 -4.30
CA LYS A 74 4.52 1.92 -5.60
C LYS A 74 4.25 0.69 -6.46
N LYS A 75 4.35 -0.49 -5.88
CA LYS A 75 4.12 -1.74 -6.62
C LYS A 75 2.68 -1.83 -7.12
N LEU A 76 1.73 -1.50 -6.27
CA LEU A 76 0.33 -1.55 -6.67
C LEU A 76 0.02 -0.54 -7.76
N ALA A 77 0.61 0.65 -7.69
CA ALA A 77 0.46 1.65 -8.74
C ALA A 77 1.05 1.18 -10.07
N GLU A 78 2.21 0.52 -10.03
CA GLU A 78 2.84 -0.06 -11.22
C GLU A 78 1.95 -1.15 -11.82
N PHE A 79 1.36 -2.00 -10.98
CA PHE A 79 0.43 -3.02 -11.45
C PHE A 79 -0.80 -2.39 -12.12
N ALA A 80 -1.33 -1.34 -11.51
CA ALA A 80 -2.49 -0.63 -12.08
C ALA A 80 -2.15 -0.03 -13.45
N ASP A 81 -0.99 0.58 -13.58
CA ASP A 81 -0.54 1.15 -14.85
C ASP A 81 -0.33 0.06 -15.89
N TYR A 82 0.25 -1.06 -15.49
CA TYR A 82 0.46 -2.21 -16.36
C TYR A 82 -0.88 -2.74 -16.88
N MET A 83 -1.85 -2.90 -16.02
CA MET A 83 -3.18 -3.37 -16.39
C MET A 83 -3.87 -2.41 -17.33
N ASP A 84 -3.73 -1.10 -17.09
CA ASP A 84 -4.30 -0.09 -17.98
C ASP A 84 -3.70 -0.16 -19.36
N ARG A 85 -2.40 -0.36 -19.46
CA ARG A 85 -1.70 -0.48 -20.75
C ARG A 85 -2.15 -1.72 -21.50
N ARG A 86 -2.33 -2.83 -20.79
CA ARG A 86 -2.77 -4.07 -21.41
C ARG A 86 -4.16 -3.93 -22.01
N ARG A 87 -4.99 -3.13 -21.37
CA ARG A 87 -6.36 -2.95 -21.81
C ARG A 87 -6.48 -2.22 -23.14
N ARG A 88 -5.50 -1.41 -23.45
CA ARG A 88 -5.45 -0.69 -24.72
C ARG A 88 -4.85 -1.56 -25.79
#